data_20f02bf795f5b39d0c2de3f1e459b5b4
#
_entry.id   20f02bf795f5b39d0c2de3f1e459b5b4
#
_cell.length_a   1.000
_cell.length_b   1.000
_cell.length_c   1.000
_cell.angle_alpha   90.00
_cell.angle_beta   90.00
_cell.angle_gamma   90.00
#
_symmetry.space_group_name_H-M   'P 1'
#
loop_
_entity.id
_entity.type
_entity.pdbx_description
1 polymer ?
#
loop_
_entity_poly.entity_id
_entity_poly.type
_entity_poly.pdbx_seq_one_letter_code
_entity_poly.pdbx_strand_id
1 'polypeptide(L)'
;MKIEILHFDKFKFDHEEQLHDIYIKRISQFRNIITDIKTVKINNKGIENRLVKKNANECFVSLDEKGEHFSTEDLKVFLFNNNFKNLKFIVGSTDGIQKGILEKSNKVISLSRMTLTHSFALIILLEQIYRSATIVSNHPYHRV
;
A
#
# COMPACT_ATOMS: atom_id res chain seq x y z
N MET A 1 -3.44 1.22 -13.74
CA MET A 1 -3.21 0.28 -12.62
C MET A 1 -4.28 0.49 -11.56
N LYS A 2 -4.81 -0.57 -10.97
CA LYS A 2 -5.69 -0.52 -9.80
C LYS A 2 -4.90 -0.86 -8.55
N ILE A 3 -5.12 -0.12 -7.48
CA ILE A 3 -4.47 -0.35 -6.18
C ILE A 3 -5.55 -0.62 -5.13
N GLU A 4 -5.37 -1.69 -4.39
CA GLU A 4 -6.20 -2.03 -3.24
C GLU A 4 -5.32 -2.22 -2.01
N ILE A 5 -5.66 -1.58 -0.89
CA ILE A 5 -4.93 -1.72 0.37
C ILE A 5 -5.81 -2.49 1.34
N LEU A 6 -5.36 -3.69 1.68
CA LEU A 6 -6.01 -4.59 2.61
C LEU A 6 -5.47 -4.32 4.01
N HIS A 7 -6.34 -4.00 4.95
CA HIS A 7 -5.93 -3.70 6.32
C HIS A 7 -6.85 -4.37 7.36
N PHE A 8 -6.31 -4.63 8.56
CA PHE A 8 -7.02 -5.41 9.57
C PHE A 8 -7.87 -4.54 10.51
N ASP A 9 -7.34 -3.39 10.91
CA ASP A 9 -7.92 -2.58 11.97
C ASP A 9 -8.58 -1.32 11.43
N LYS A 10 -9.63 -0.86 12.12
CA LYS A 10 -10.21 0.46 11.90
C LYS A 10 -9.25 1.54 12.41
N PHE A 11 -9.38 2.76 11.87
CA PHE A 11 -8.73 3.92 12.48
C PHE A 11 -9.26 4.14 13.89
N LYS A 12 -8.34 4.42 14.81
CA LYS A 12 -8.67 4.68 16.21
C LYS A 12 -9.14 6.13 16.42
N PHE A 13 -8.65 7.06 15.59
CA PHE A 13 -8.90 8.48 15.72
C PHE A 13 -9.46 9.07 14.42
N ASP A 14 -10.42 10.02 14.53
CA ASP A 14 -11.06 10.68 13.39
C ASP A 14 -10.06 11.43 12.52
N HIS A 15 -9.03 12.05 13.11
CA HIS A 15 -8.01 12.78 12.36
C HIS A 15 -7.13 11.86 11.49
N GLU A 16 -6.93 10.59 11.87
CA GLU A 16 -6.25 9.60 11.05
C GLU A 16 -7.12 9.23 9.84
N GLU A 17 -8.42 9.01 10.04
CA GLU A 17 -9.37 8.73 8.97
C GLU A 17 -9.49 9.92 8.00
N GLN A 18 -9.48 11.15 8.50
CA GLN A 18 -9.47 12.36 7.67
C GLN A 18 -8.22 12.45 6.80
N LEU A 19 -7.04 12.15 7.33
CA LEU A 19 -5.80 12.08 6.54
C LEU A 19 -5.86 11.00 5.46
N HIS A 20 -6.36 9.82 5.79
CA HIS A 20 -6.62 8.75 4.83
C HIS A 20 -7.47 9.26 3.66
N ASP A 21 -8.62 9.87 3.95
CA ASP A 21 -9.56 10.35 2.95
C ASP A 21 -8.95 11.45 2.06
N ILE A 22 -8.13 12.33 2.66
CA ILE A 22 -7.39 13.36 1.92
C ILE A 22 -6.47 12.71 0.87
N TYR A 23 -5.67 11.71 1.25
CA TYR A 23 -4.75 11.07 0.31
C TYR A 23 -5.46 10.21 -0.73
N ILE A 24 -6.51 9.49 -0.38
CA ILE A 24 -7.35 8.79 -1.37
C ILE A 24 -7.87 9.76 -2.42
N LYS A 25 -8.40 10.92 -1.99
CA LYS A 25 -8.89 11.96 -2.91
C LYS A 25 -7.78 12.55 -3.78
N ARG A 26 -6.60 12.81 -3.21
CA ARG A 26 -5.45 13.32 -3.98
C ARG A 26 -4.97 12.33 -5.03
N ILE A 27 -4.83 11.05 -4.67
CA ILE A 27 -4.40 9.99 -5.60
C ILE A 27 -5.42 9.82 -6.72
N SER A 28 -6.71 9.94 -6.42
CA SER A 28 -7.79 9.82 -7.42
C SER A 28 -7.75 10.88 -8.53
N GLN A 29 -6.91 11.90 -8.40
CA GLN A 29 -6.68 12.88 -9.48
C GLN A 29 -5.76 12.35 -10.58
N PHE A 30 -5.00 11.28 -10.31
CA PHE A 30 -4.04 10.68 -11.26
C PHE A 30 -4.61 9.46 -11.99
N ARG A 31 -5.88 9.54 -12.44
CA ARG A 31 -6.60 8.41 -13.08
C ARG A 31 -5.96 7.87 -14.36
N ASN A 32 -5.12 8.67 -15.00
CA ASN A 32 -4.35 8.26 -16.17
C ASN A 32 -3.27 7.20 -15.84
N ILE A 33 -2.82 7.12 -14.60
CA ILE A 33 -1.79 6.16 -14.13
C ILE A 33 -2.31 5.21 -13.05
N ILE A 34 -3.13 5.71 -12.11
CA ILE A 34 -3.82 4.91 -11.09
C ILE A 34 -5.32 5.02 -11.35
N THR A 35 -5.87 4.03 -12.02
CA THR A 35 -7.27 4.07 -12.47
C THR A 35 -8.27 3.93 -11.32
N ASP A 36 -7.88 3.27 -10.24
CA ASP A 36 -8.68 3.12 -9.04
C ASP A 36 -7.78 2.88 -7.82
N ILE A 37 -8.15 3.43 -6.68
CA ILE A 37 -7.52 3.16 -5.40
C ILE A 37 -8.58 3.05 -4.30
N LYS A 38 -8.48 2.02 -3.48
CA LYS A 38 -9.37 1.84 -2.32
C LYS A 38 -8.67 1.10 -1.19
N THR A 39 -9.19 1.28 0.01
CA THR A 39 -8.83 0.51 1.19
C THR A 39 -9.96 -0.43 1.58
N VAL A 40 -9.62 -1.63 2.00
CA VAL A 40 -10.60 -2.66 2.38
C VAL A 40 -10.19 -3.27 3.72
N LYS A 41 -11.09 -3.19 4.69
CA LYS A 41 -10.92 -3.89 5.96
C LYS A 41 -11.18 -5.38 5.74
N ILE A 42 -10.26 -6.21 6.22
CA ILE A 42 -10.27 -7.66 5.98
C ILE A 42 -9.68 -8.38 7.21
N ASN A 43 -9.97 -9.66 7.35
CA ASN A 43 -9.33 -10.52 8.36
C ASN A 43 -8.33 -11.49 7.70
N ASN A 44 -7.58 -12.24 8.53
CA ASN A 44 -6.58 -13.20 8.06
C ASN A 44 -7.17 -14.22 7.06
N LYS A 45 -8.33 -14.78 7.38
CA LYS A 45 -9.01 -15.76 6.51
C LYS A 45 -9.38 -15.15 5.15
N GLY A 46 -9.83 -13.91 5.16
CA GLY A 46 -10.14 -13.18 3.92
C GLY A 46 -8.91 -12.96 3.04
N ILE A 47 -7.77 -12.60 3.64
CA ILE A 47 -6.49 -12.44 2.92
C ILE A 47 -6.00 -13.79 2.39
N GLU A 48 -6.01 -14.83 3.21
CA GLU A 48 -5.61 -16.18 2.78
C GLU A 48 -6.43 -16.66 1.59
N ASN A 49 -7.76 -16.46 1.63
CA ASN A 49 -8.64 -16.82 0.52
C ASN A 49 -8.29 -16.05 -0.77
N ARG A 50 -7.95 -14.77 -0.66
CA ARG A 50 -7.52 -13.96 -1.81
C ARG A 50 -6.17 -14.41 -2.36
N LEU A 51 -5.22 -14.76 -1.51
CA LEU A 51 -3.91 -15.26 -1.91
C LEU A 51 -4.01 -16.62 -2.62
N VAL A 52 -4.90 -17.50 -2.17
CA VAL A 52 -5.14 -18.80 -2.83
C VAL A 52 -5.76 -18.61 -4.22
N LYS A 53 -6.65 -17.63 -4.37
CA LYS A 53 -7.36 -17.34 -5.63
C LYS A 53 -6.63 -16.34 -6.54
N LYS A 54 -5.44 -15.87 -6.15
CA LYS A 54 -4.71 -14.87 -6.94
C LYS A 54 -4.39 -15.39 -8.34
N ASN A 55 -4.48 -14.50 -9.30
CA ASN A 55 -4.13 -14.78 -10.69
C ASN A 55 -2.84 -14.04 -11.11
N ALA A 56 -2.36 -14.33 -12.32
CA ALA A 56 -1.11 -13.76 -12.84
C ALA A 56 -1.11 -12.22 -12.99
N ASN A 57 -2.30 -11.60 -13.00
CA ASN A 57 -2.43 -10.14 -13.12
C ASN A 57 -2.46 -9.42 -11.76
N GLU A 58 -2.36 -10.14 -10.66
CA GLU A 58 -2.40 -9.62 -9.30
C GLU A 58 -1.04 -9.74 -8.64
N CYS A 59 -0.60 -8.67 -8.02
CA CYS A 59 0.62 -8.64 -7.21
C CYS A 59 0.25 -8.27 -5.77
N PHE A 60 0.59 -9.15 -4.83
CA PHE A 60 0.39 -8.93 -3.40
C PHE A 60 1.70 -8.51 -2.74
N VAL A 61 1.66 -7.38 -2.05
CA VAL A 61 2.81 -6.79 -1.35
C VAL A 61 2.47 -6.61 0.12
N SER A 62 3.13 -7.35 0.98
CA SER A 62 2.98 -7.19 2.43
C SER A 62 3.92 -6.13 2.97
N LEU A 63 3.42 -5.29 3.89
CA LEU A 63 4.24 -4.35 4.65
C LEU A 63 4.68 -5.02 5.95
N ASP A 64 5.98 -5.14 6.13
CA ASP A 64 6.59 -5.67 7.35
C ASP A 64 7.92 -4.97 7.61
N GLU A 65 8.23 -4.66 8.89
CA GLU A 65 9.46 -3.96 9.24
C GLU A 65 10.75 -4.72 8.88
N LYS A 66 10.64 -6.05 8.74
CA LYS A 66 11.73 -6.93 8.32
C LYS A 66 11.79 -7.16 6.81
N GLY A 67 10.89 -6.53 6.05
CA GLY A 67 10.90 -6.59 4.59
C GLY A 67 12.05 -5.80 3.96
N GLU A 68 12.15 -5.86 2.65
CA GLU A 68 13.09 -5.05 1.88
C GLU A 68 12.81 -3.55 2.08
N HIS A 69 13.82 -2.80 2.51
CA HIS A 69 13.68 -1.36 2.74
C HIS A 69 13.49 -0.61 1.43
N PHE A 70 12.39 0.11 1.32
CA PHE A 70 12.10 0.96 0.17
C PHE A 70 12.28 2.44 0.50
N SER A 71 13.04 3.13 -0.34
CA SER A 71 13.00 4.59 -0.45
C SER A 71 11.77 5.02 -1.25
N THR A 72 11.51 6.32 -1.27
CA THR A 72 10.48 6.90 -2.16
C THR A 72 10.73 6.55 -3.63
N GLU A 73 11.99 6.60 -4.06
CA GLU A 73 12.38 6.25 -5.43
C GLU A 73 12.16 4.77 -5.73
N ASP A 74 12.50 3.86 -4.80
CA ASP A 74 12.26 2.42 -4.96
C ASP A 74 10.76 2.13 -5.11
N LEU A 75 9.92 2.77 -4.30
CA LEU A 75 8.49 2.59 -4.40
C LEU A 75 7.94 3.12 -5.73
N LYS A 76 8.39 4.29 -6.18
CA LYS A 76 8.01 4.86 -7.47
C LYS A 76 8.37 3.91 -8.64
N VAL A 77 9.60 3.40 -8.65
CA VAL A 77 10.06 2.44 -9.66
C VAL A 77 9.23 1.15 -9.59
N PHE A 78 9.00 0.64 -8.40
CA PHE A 78 8.17 -0.55 -8.21
C PHE A 78 6.75 -0.37 -8.75
N LEU A 79 6.10 0.75 -8.44
CA LEU A 79 4.73 1.03 -8.87
C LEU A 79 4.59 1.16 -10.40
N PHE A 80 5.51 1.87 -11.04
CA PHE A 80 5.28 2.34 -12.40
C PHE A 80 6.14 1.66 -13.47
N ASN A 81 7.19 0.92 -13.11
CA ASN A 81 8.04 0.24 -14.09
C ASN A 81 7.69 -1.25 -14.29
N ASN A 82 6.78 -1.83 -13.50
CA ASN A 82 6.46 -3.26 -13.56
C ASN A 82 5.16 -3.61 -14.31
N ASN A 83 4.47 -2.63 -14.87
CA ASN A 83 3.21 -2.82 -15.62
C ASN A 83 2.13 -3.63 -14.87
N PHE A 84 2.04 -3.49 -13.56
CA PHE A 84 1.01 -4.15 -12.78
C PHE A 84 -0.39 -3.69 -13.20
N LYS A 85 -1.31 -4.64 -13.36
CA LYS A 85 -2.73 -4.33 -13.57
C LYS A 85 -3.47 -4.14 -12.26
N ASN A 86 -3.24 -5.04 -11.31
CA ASN A 86 -3.86 -5.04 -9.98
C ASN A 86 -2.79 -5.21 -8.91
N LEU A 87 -2.58 -4.20 -8.10
CA LEU A 87 -1.61 -4.20 -7.02
C LEU A 87 -2.36 -4.17 -5.68
N LYS A 88 -2.05 -5.11 -4.80
CA LYS A 88 -2.69 -5.26 -3.50
C LYS A 88 -1.65 -5.18 -2.41
N PHE A 89 -1.73 -4.13 -1.60
CA PHE A 89 -0.92 -4.01 -0.39
C PHE A 89 -1.64 -4.65 0.79
N ILE A 90 -0.88 -5.26 1.68
CA ILE A 90 -1.37 -5.81 2.95
C ILE A 90 -0.70 -5.06 4.09
N VAL A 91 -1.50 -4.38 4.91
CA VAL A 91 -1.06 -3.66 6.10
C VAL A 91 -1.52 -4.43 7.33
N GLY A 92 -0.58 -4.91 8.12
CA GLY A 92 -0.86 -5.73 9.29
C GLY A 92 -1.55 -4.98 10.43
N SER A 93 -2.05 -5.74 11.39
CA SER A 93 -2.52 -5.22 12.68
C SER A 93 -1.34 -4.89 13.60
N THR A 94 -1.64 -4.49 14.84
CA THR A 94 -0.65 -4.30 15.90
C THR A 94 0.26 -5.53 16.11
N ASP A 95 -0.27 -6.73 15.89
CA ASP A 95 0.47 -7.99 16.00
C ASP A 95 1.24 -8.37 14.72
N GLY A 96 1.23 -7.52 13.70
CA GLY A 96 1.88 -7.75 12.43
C GLY A 96 1.08 -8.64 11.48
N ILE A 97 1.75 -9.18 10.47
CA ILE A 97 1.19 -10.07 9.46
C ILE A 97 1.64 -11.50 9.76
N GLN A 98 0.71 -12.45 9.68
CA GLN A 98 1.03 -13.87 9.88
C GLN A 98 2.07 -14.36 8.86
N LYS A 99 2.98 -15.22 9.32
CA LYS A 99 4.08 -15.78 8.51
C LYS A 99 3.57 -16.41 7.20
N GLY A 100 2.49 -17.16 7.25
CA GLY A 100 1.91 -17.80 6.06
C GLY A 100 1.42 -16.81 5.00
N ILE A 101 0.99 -15.62 5.40
CA ILE A 101 0.61 -14.54 4.49
C ILE A 101 1.87 -13.90 3.88
N LEU A 102 2.89 -13.63 4.70
CA LEU A 102 4.17 -13.09 4.23
C LEU A 102 4.82 -14.01 3.18
N GLU A 103 4.85 -15.31 3.44
CA GLU A 103 5.44 -16.30 2.54
C GLU A 103 4.71 -16.43 1.19
N LYS A 104 3.40 -16.20 1.17
CA LYS A 104 2.58 -16.24 -0.05
C LYS A 104 2.52 -14.91 -0.79
N SER A 105 2.99 -13.83 -0.19
CA SER A 105 3.07 -12.53 -0.85
C SER A 105 4.11 -12.54 -1.95
N ASN A 106 3.87 -11.78 -3.02
CA ASN A 106 4.82 -11.65 -4.11
C ASN A 106 6.06 -10.85 -3.68
N LYS A 107 5.88 -9.92 -2.74
CA LYS A 107 6.94 -9.11 -2.16
C LYS A 107 6.60 -8.71 -0.73
N VAL A 108 7.63 -8.56 0.09
CA VAL A 108 7.53 -8.00 1.44
C VAL A 108 8.45 -6.78 1.50
N ILE A 109 7.87 -5.63 1.80
CA ILE A 109 8.60 -4.36 1.85
C ILE A 109 8.48 -3.69 3.21
N SER A 110 9.48 -2.91 3.57
CA SER A 110 9.49 -2.06 4.76
C SER A 110 9.49 -0.59 4.36
N LEU A 111 8.56 0.18 4.95
CA LEU A 111 8.49 1.63 4.77
C LEU A 111 9.46 2.39 5.67
N SER A 112 9.95 1.78 6.73
CA SER A 112 10.81 2.40 7.73
C SER A 112 11.52 1.34 8.56
N ARG A 113 12.71 1.67 9.05
CA ARG A 113 13.38 0.90 10.10
C ARG A 113 12.76 1.10 11.48
N MET A 114 11.90 2.11 11.62
CA MET A 114 11.13 2.35 12.84
C MET A 114 9.85 1.53 12.81
N THR A 115 9.44 1.02 13.96
CA THR A 115 8.13 0.37 14.11
C THR A 115 7.03 1.42 14.03
N LEU A 116 6.07 1.21 13.14
CA LEU A 116 4.93 2.10 12.93
C LEU A 116 3.65 1.44 13.45
N THR A 117 2.71 2.25 13.94
CA THR A 117 1.35 1.76 14.16
C THR A 117 0.72 1.40 12.81
N HIS A 118 -0.28 0.51 12.81
CA HIS A 118 -0.97 0.12 11.58
C HIS A 118 -1.59 1.31 10.82
N SER A 119 -2.17 2.28 11.54
CA SER A 119 -2.77 3.47 10.93
C SER A 119 -1.71 4.39 10.31
N PHE A 120 -0.57 4.61 10.97
CA PHE A 120 0.53 5.37 10.38
C PHE A 120 1.14 4.65 9.18
N ALA A 121 1.32 3.34 9.24
CA ALA A 121 1.82 2.57 8.10
C ALA A 121 0.90 2.72 6.88
N LEU A 122 -0.43 2.66 7.09
CA LEU A 122 -1.41 2.86 6.04
C LEU A 122 -1.36 4.28 5.47
N ILE A 123 -1.32 5.31 6.33
CA ILE A 123 -1.28 6.72 5.90
C ILE A 123 0.04 7.04 5.19
N ILE A 124 1.17 6.56 5.71
CA ILE A 124 2.48 6.74 5.06
C ILE A 124 2.48 6.06 3.69
N LEU A 125 1.96 4.84 3.57
CA LEU A 125 1.84 4.18 2.28
C LEU A 125 1.03 5.01 1.28
N LEU A 126 -0.12 5.53 1.68
CA LEU A 126 -0.96 6.39 0.84
C LEU A 126 -0.22 7.67 0.42
N GLU A 127 0.45 8.33 1.37
CA GLU A 127 1.27 9.51 1.08
C GLU A 127 2.36 9.20 0.06
N GLN A 128 3.05 8.08 0.21
CA GLN A 128 4.13 7.67 -0.69
C GLN A 128 3.62 7.24 -2.07
N ILE A 129 2.45 6.62 -2.17
CA ILE A 129 1.78 6.36 -3.46
C ILE A 129 1.44 7.68 -4.15
N TYR A 130 0.85 8.64 -3.42
CA TYR A 130 0.57 9.98 -3.94
C TYR A 130 1.84 10.68 -4.42
N ARG A 131 2.89 10.69 -3.59
CA ARG A 131 4.20 11.28 -3.92
C ARG A 131 4.79 10.65 -5.17
N SER A 132 4.77 9.33 -5.28
CA SER A 132 5.24 8.61 -6.48
C SER A 132 4.47 9.01 -7.74
N ALA A 133 3.15 9.15 -7.65
CA ALA A 133 2.31 9.61 -8.74
C ALA A 133 2.64 11.06 -9.15
N THR A 134 2.90 11.93 -8.18
CA THR A 134 3.30 13.33 -8.46
C THR A 134 4.65 13.43 -9.15
N ILE A 135 5.62 12.59 -8.78
CA ILE A 135 6.93 12.54 -9.44
C ILE A 135 6.79 12.16 -10.92
N VAL A 136 6.08 11.05 -11.19
CA VAL A 136 5.87 10.56 -12.55
C VAL A 136 5.11 11.56 -13.43
N SER A 137 4.22 12.33 -12.82
CA SER A 137 3.40 13.33 -13.51
C SER A 137 4.02 14.74 -13.55
N ASN A 138 5.27 14.90 -13.12
CA ASN A 138 5.96 16.20 -13.02
C ASN A 138 5.20 17.26 -12.22
N HIS A 139 4.47 16.83 -11.20
CA HIS A 139 3.74 17.71 -10.30
C HIS A 139 4.68 18.25 -9.20
N PRO A 140 4.59 19.53 -8.78
CA PRO A 140 5.56 20.17 -7.88
C PRO A 140 5.48 19.75 -6.40
N TYR A 141 4.73 18.74 -6.06
CA TYR A 141 4.58 18.26 -4.67
C TYR A 141 5.89 17.71 -4.09
N HIS A 142 6.60 16.86 -4.84
CA HIS A 142 7.86 16.29 -4.40
C HIS A 142 8.99 17.31 -4.59
N ARG A 143 9.72 17.54 -3.51
CA ARG A 143 10.94 18.36 -3.51
C ARG A 143 12.08 17.52 -2.95
N VAL A 144 13.18 17.52 -3.64
CA VAL A 144 14.44 16.87 -3.23
C VAL A 144 15.25 17.87 -2.42
#